data_43a8fcd8f9373e66eba87232935874c9
#
_entry.id   43a8fcd8f9373e66eba87232935874c9
#
_cell.length_a   1.000
_cell.length_b   1.000
_cell.length_c   1.000
_cell.angle_alpha   90.00
_cell.angle_beta   90.00
_cell.angle_gamma   90.00
#
_symmetry.space_group_name_H-M   'P 1'
#
loop_
_entity.id
_entity.type
_entity.pdbx_description
1 polymer ?
#
loop_
_entity_poly.entity_id
_entity_poly.type
_entity_poly.pdbx_seq_one_letter_code
_entity_poly.pdbx_strand_id
1 'polypeptide(L)'
;IGFCLVGSEMCIRDSSERRTEHNETNQIIARKVKTSIEQNLQTIICIGESELQKKENETLAVLRQQLFESVQGCINLREIIIAYEPIWAIGTGLTPEANEISKTHESIRENLTELCGSKASDIPILYGGSVNGSNAFEIFNVPNVNGALVGGASLSFDKFAPIIRALEDANC
;
A
#
# COMPACT_ATOMS: atom_id res chain seq x y z
N ILE A 1 11.86 4.97 -8.07
CA ILE A 1 13.08 5.47 -7.41
C ILE A 1 12.76 5.51 -5.93
N GLY A 2 13.07 4.41 -5.22
CA GLY A 2 12.97 4.37 -3.77
C GLY A 2 14.11 5.19 -3.17
N PHE A 3 13.91 6.49 -2.99
CA PHE A 3 14.84 7.33 -2.26
C PHE A 3 14.60 7.15 -0.76
N CYS A 4 15.50 6.43 -0.11
CA CYS A 4 15.74 6.63 1.30
C CYS A 4 16.66 7.85 1.41
N LEU A 5 16.11 9.02 1.68
CA LEU A 5 16.89 10.22 1.91
C LEU A 5 17.63 10.08 3.25
N VAL A 6 18.89 10.48 3.32
CA VAL A 6 19.64 10.58 4.58
C VAL A 6 18.87 11.52 5.52
N GLY A 7 18.48 11.03 6.70
CA GLY A 7 17.64 11.76 7.66
C GLY A 7 16.13 11.55 7.49
N SER A 8 15.67 10.67 6.60
CA SER A 8 14.27 10.30 6.47
C SER A 8 13.88 9.29 7.57
N GLU A 9 12.80 9.55 8.27
CA GLU A 9 12.22 8.60 9.25
C GLU A 9 11.37 7.51 8.58
N MET A 10 11.04 7.68 7.29
CA MET A 10 10.20 6.79 6.50
C MET A 10 10.91 6.34 5.22
N CYS A 11 10.77 5.07 4.88
CA CYS A 11 11.28 4.50 3.65
C CYS A 11 10.16 3.78 2.90
N ILE A 12 9.85 4.25 1.67
CA ILE A 12 8.99 3.51 0.75
C ILE A 12 9.86 2.42 0.11
N ARG A 13 9.54 1.18 0.40
CA ARG A 13 10.18 0.03 -0.20
C ARG A 13 9.21 -0.63 -1.13
N ASP A 14 9.70 -0.85 -2.34
CA ASP A 14 9.05 -1.70 -3.29
C ASP A 14 7.76 -1.13 -3.89
N SER A 15 7.90 0.00 -4.61
CA SER A 15 6.82 0.38 -5.51
C SER A 15 6.59 -0.74 -6.53
N SER A 16 5.36 -0.92 -6.98
CA SER A 16 5.00 -1.86 -8.05
C SER A 16 5.85 -1.69 -9.31
N GLU A 17 6.31 -0.47 -9.60
CA GLU A 17 7.30 -0.13 -10.63
C GLU A 17 8.60 -0.93 -10.47
N ARG A 18 9.13 -1.02 -9.24
CA ARG A 18 10.39 -1.74 -9.02
C ARG A 18 10.25 -3.25 -9.18
N ARG A 19 9.10 -3.82 -8.82
CA ARG A 19 8.80 -5.23 -9.11
C ARG A 19 8.81 -5.51 -10.60
N THR A 20 8.22 -4.60 -11.38
CA THR A 20 8.07 -4.76 -12.83
C THR A 20 9.34 -4.40 -13.60
N GLU A 21 9.97 -3.25 -13.30
CA GLU A 21 11.10 -2.73 -14.07
C GLU A 21 12.45 -3.29 -13.61
N HIS A 22 12.58 -3.63 -12.33
CA HIS A 22 13.84 -4.12 -11.75
C HIS A 22 13.80 -5.59 -11.34
N ASN A 23 12.71 -6.31 -11.63
CA ASN A 23 12.51 -7.72 -11.28
C ASN A 23 12.78 -7.99 -9.78
N GLU A 24 12.37 -7.08 -8.89
CA GLU A 24 12.57 -7.26 -7.46
C GLU A 24 11.62 -8.36 -6.95
N THR A 25 12.21 -9.45 -6.51
CA THR A 25 11.46 -10.59 -5.95
C THR A 25 11.04 -10.32 -4.50
N ASN A 26 10.04 -11.04 -3.99
CA ASN A 26 9.60 -10.91 -2.60
C ASN A 26 10.74 -11.16 -1.60
N GLN A 27 11.71 -12.03 -1.93
CA GLN A 27 12.89 -12.27 -1.08
C GLN A 27 13.84 -11.05 -1.04
N ILE A 28 13.98 -10.32 -2.15
CA ILE A 28 14.76 -9.07 -2.17
C ILE A 28 14.05 -8.04 -1.28
N ILE A 29 12.73 -7.95 -1.38
CA ILE A 29 11.92 -7.05 -0.58
C ILE A 29 12.03 -7.39 0.90
N ALA A 30 11.88 -8.66 1.28
CA ALA A 30 12.02 -9.10 2.66
C ALA A 30 13.37 -8.68 3.29
N ARG A 31 14.45 -8.81 2.54
CA ARG A 31 15.79 -8.34 3.00
C ARG A 31 15.83 -6.83 3.20
N LYS A 32 15.23 -6.06 2.29
CA LYS A 32 15.13 -4.60 2.40
C LYS A 32 14.28 -4.16 3.60
N VAL A 33 13.12 -4.78 3.78
CA VAL A 33 12.23 -4.54 4.92
C VAL A 33 12.96 -4.79 6.24
N LYS A 34 13.60 -5.95 6.36
CA LYS A 34 14.39 -6.30 7.53
C LYS A 34 15.46 -5.25 7.84
N THR A 35 16.27 -4.86 6.84
CA THR A 35 17.30 -3.84 7.01
C THR A 35 16.72 -2.49 7.43
N SER A 36 15.57 -2.09 6.88
CA SER A 36 14.93 -0.81 7.24
C SER A 36 14.47 -0.82 8.69
N ILE A 37 13.84 -1.91 9.15
CA ILE A 37 13.41 -2.08 10.54
C ILE A 37 14.62 -2.08 11.49
N GLU A 38 15.72 -2.75 11.14
CA GLU A 38 16.96 -2.75 11.92
C GLU A 38 17.59 -1.35 12.06
N GLN A 39 17.27 -0.44 11.14
CA GLN A 39 17.69 0.97 11.18
C GLN A 39 16.62 1.90 11.78
N ASN A 40 15.57 1.35 12.41
CA ASN A 40 14.44 2.09 12.99
C ASN A 40 13.73 3.01 11.97
N LEU A 41 13.60 2.57 10.72
CA LEU A 41 12.87 3.29 9.68
C LEU A 41 11.46 2.72 9.59
N GLN A 42 10.45 3.59 9.63
CA GLN A 42 9.10 3.20 9.25
C GLN A 42 9.08 2.83 7.76
N THR A 43 8.58 1.65 7.44
CA THR A 43 8.71 1.07 6.11
C THR A 43 7.35 0.86 5.46
N ILE A 44 7.13 1.47 4.28
CA ILE A 44 5.94 1.21 3.46
C ILE A 44 6.26 0.07 2.50
N ILE A 45 5.48 -1.01 2.57
CA ILE A 45 5.57 -2.17 1.70
C ILE A 45 4.42 -2.13 0.70
N CYS A 46 4.73 -1.99 -0.58
CA CYS A 46 3.75 -1.98 -1.64
C CYS A 46 3.47 -3.41 -2.13
N ILE A 47 2.21 -3.76 -2.20
CA ILE A 47 1.70 -5.01 -2.76
C ILE A 47 0.63 -4.70 -3.79
N GLY A 48 0.56 -5.49 -4.86
CA GLY A 48 -0.42 -5.26 -5.92
C GLY A 48 -0.33 -6.28 -7.04
N GLU A 49 -1.44 -6.47 -7.72
CA GLU A 49 -1.57 -7.37 -8.85
C GLU A 49 -1.45 -6.64 -10.19
N SER A 50 -0.97 -7.36 -11.18
CA SER A 50 -0.97 -6.93 -12.58
C SER A 50 -2.38 -7.04 -13.21
N GLU A 51 -2.56 -6.42 -14.37
CA GLU A 51 -3.79 -6.53 -15.14
C GLU A 51 -4.13 -7.98 -15.52
N LEU A 52 -3.11 -8.77 -15.86
CA LEU A 52 -3.28 -10.19 -16.19
C LEU A 52 -3.79 -10.98 -14.98
N GLN A 53 -3.15 -10.82 -13.83
CA GLN A 53 -3.54 -11.49 -12.59
C GLN A 53 -4.95 -11.10 -12.14
N LYS A 54 -5.34 -9.83 -12.35
CA LYS A 54 -6.73 -9.40 -12.11
C LYS A 54 -7.71 -10.12 -13.02
N LYS A 55 -7.43 -10.21 -14.33
CA LYS A 55 -8.28 -10.90 -15.28
C LYS A 55 -8.43 -12.41 -14.99
N GLU A 56 -7.40 -13.00 -14.43
CA GLU A 56 -7.37 -14.41 -14.01
C GLU A 56 -7.97 -14.63 -12.61
N ASN A 57 -8.50 -13.57 -11.96
CA ASN A 57 -9.05 -13.59 -10.60
C ASN A 57 -8.04 -14.03 -9.53
N GLU A 58 -6.77 -13.76 -9.72
CA GLU A 58 -5.69 -14.14 -8.80
C GLU A 58 -5.33 -13.04 -7.77
N THR A 59 -5.99 -11.86 -7.80
CA THR A 59 -5.70 -10.71 -6.95
C THR A 59 -5.39 -11.12 -5.51
N LEU A 60 -6.34 -11.77 -4.82
CA LEU A 60 -6.19 -12.08 -3.39
C LEU A 60 -5.03 -13.06 -3.12
N ALA A 61 -4.83 -14.04 -4.00
CA ALA A 61 -3.73 -15.01 -3.87
C ALA A 61 -2.37 -14.33 -4.05
N VAL A 62 -2.24 -13.44 -5.03
CA VAL A 62 -1.03 -12.66 -5.29
C VAL A 62 -0.70 -11.75 -4.11
N LEU A 63 -1.68 -10.99 -3.62
CA LEU A 63 -1.49 -10.10 -2.48
C LEU A 63 -1.07 -10.85 -1.22
N ARG A 64 -1.72 -11.99 -0.94
CA ARG A 64 -1.34 -12.87 0.16
C ARG A 64 0.10 -13.32 0.04
N GLN A 65 0.49 -13.84 -1.12
CA GLN A 65 1.86 -14.31 -1.35
C GLN A 65 2.87 -13.17 -1.17
N GLN A 66 2.63 -12.02 -1.80
CA GLN A 66 3.53 -10.86 -1.70
C GLN A 66 3.67 -10.40 -0.25
N LEU A 67 2.58 -10.32 0.52
CA LEU A 67 2.59 -9.91 1.91
C LEU A 67 3.41 -10.89 2.77
N PHE A 68 3.07 -12.18 2.74
CA PHE A 68 3.73 -13.18 3.58
C PHE A 68 5.23 -13.29 3.30
N GLU A 69 5.61 -13.32 2.02
CA GLU A 69 7.01 -13.42 1.64
C GLU A 69 7.81 -12.15 1.92
N SER A 70 7.18 -10.96 1.82
CA SER A 70 7.85 -9.67 2.06
C SER A 70 8.12 -9.37 3.53
N VAL A 71 7.31 -9.91 4.45
CA VAL A 71 7.49 -9.71 5.91
C VAL A 71 8.16 -10.90 6.58
N GLN A 72 8.58 -11.91 5.83
CA GLN A 72 9.19 -13.12 6.37
C GLN A 72 10.44 -12.80 7.18
N GLY A 73 10.44 -13.23 8.45
CA GLY A 73 11.56 -13.01 9.37
C GLY A 73 11.60 -11.63 10.02
N CYS A 74 10.58 -10.79 9.83
CA CYS A 74 10.47 -9.52 10.53
C CYS A 74 9.95 -9.74 11.95
N ILE A 75 10.68 -9.24 12.96
CA ILE A 75 10.35 -9.41 14.38
C ILE A 75 9.41 -8.30 14.86
N ASN A 76 9.53 -7.09 14.32
CA ASN A 76 8.73 -5.94 14.72
C ASN A 76 7.91 -5.40 13.54
N LEU A 77 6.64 -5.81 13.47
CA LEU A 77 5.73 -5.35 12.42
C LEU A 77 5.09 -3.97 12.70
N ARG A 78 5.37 -3.34 13.85
CA ARG A 78 4.81 -2.02 14.19
C ARG A 78 5.39 -0.90 13.32
N GLU A 79 6.53 -1.14 12.69
CA GLU A 79 7.24 -0.17 11.86
C GLU A 79 6.88 -0.29 10.38
N ILE A 80 5.90 -1.15 10.06
CA ILE A 80 5.45 -1.32 8.68
C ILE A 80 4.11 -0.66 8.42
N ILE A 81 3.95 -0.22 7.20
CA ILE A 81 2.70 0.24 6.60
C ILE A 81 2.53 -0.59 5.32
N ILE A 82 1.34 -1.08 5.06
CA ILE A 82 1.06 -1.77 3.79
C ILE A 82 0.40 -0.78 2.83
N ALA A 83 0.82 -0.78 1.57
CA ALA A 83 0.17 -0.03 0.52
C ALA A 83 -0.32 -0.99 -0.58
N TYR A 84 -1.63 -1.00 -0.81
CA TYR A 84 -2.23 -1.75 -1.91
C TYR A 84 -2.19 -0.91 -3.19
N GLU A 85 -1.42 -1.36 -4.15
CA GLU A 85 -1.24 -0.70 -5.45
C GLU A 85 -1.80 -1.59 -6.57
N PRO A 86 -3.07 -1.43 -7.00
CA PRO A 86 -3.56 -2.10 -8.20
C PRO A 86 -2.77 -1.59 -9.41
N ILE A 87 -1.76 -2.35 -9.89
CA ILE A 87 -0.77 -1.91 -10.89
C ILE A 87 -1.45 -1.40 -12.17
N TRP A 88 -2.53 -2.06 -12.56
CA TRP A 88 -3.33 -1.70 -13.71
C TRP A 88 -4.07 -0.35 -13.58
N ALA A 89 -4.22 0.17 -12.37
CA ALA A 89 -4.91 1.42 -12.08
C ALA A 89 -3.95 2.61 -11.82
N ILE A 90 -2.63 2.35 -11.69
CA ILE A 90 -1.64 3.40 -11.39
C ILE A 90 -1.47 4.31 -12.60
N GLY A 91 -1.71 5.60 -12.43
CA GLY A 91 -1.49 6.61 -13.48
C GLY A 91 -2.43 6.53 -14.70
N THR A 92 -3.34 5.57 -14.73
CA THR A 92 -4.27 5.36 -15.86
C THR A 92 -5.56 6.17 -15.73
N GLY A 93 -5.84 6.69 -14.53
CA GLY A 93 -7.14 7.30 -14.20
C GLY A 93 -8.25 6.27 -13.91
N LEU A 94 -7.97 4.98 -14.06
CA LEU A 94 -8.88 3.92 -13.67
C LEU A 94 -8.86 3.78 -12.14
N THR A 95 -10.00 3.48 -11.57
CA THR A 95 -10.14 3.21 -10.13
C THR A 95 -11.01 1.97 -9.97
N PRO A 96 -10.61 0.98 -9.17
CA PRO A 96 -11.51 -0.10 -8.79
C PRO A 96 -12.77 0.46 -8.13
N GLU A 97 -13.88 -0.24 -8.22
CA GLU A 97 -15.08 0.12 -7.47
C GLU A 97 -14.84 0.05 -5.95
N ALA A 98 -15.52 0.88 -5.17
CA ALA A 98 -15.37 0.93 -3.71
C ALA A 98 -15.54 -0.46 -3.05
N ASN A 99 -16.45 -1.28 -3.58
CA ASN A 99 -16.65 -2.65 -3.11
C ASN A 99 -15.45 -3.57 -3.42
N GLU A 100 -14.74 -3.37 -4.54
CA GLU A 100 -13.51 -4.13 -4.85
C GLU A 100 -12.39 -3.70 -3.90
N ILE A 101 -12.24 -2.39 -3.66
CA ILE A 101 -11.27 -1.85 -2.70
C ILE A 101 -11.55 -2.43 -1.31
N SER A 102 -12.82 -2.44 -0.87
CA SER A 102 -13.23 -2.98 0.42
C SER A 102 -12.83 -4.44 0.59
N LYS A 103 -13.20 -5.30 -0.36
CA LYS A 103 -12.85 -6.72 -0.32
C LYS A 103 -11.34 -6.96 -0.29
N THR A 104 -10.60 -6.18 -1.04
CA THR A 104 -9.13 -6.29 -1.09
C THR A 104 -8.49 -5.86 0.23
N HIS A 105 -8.89 -4.71 0.78
CA HIS A 105 -8.39 -4.22 2.07
C HIS A 105 -8.78 -5.14 3.23
N GLU A 106 -9.99 -5.69 3.22
CA GLU A 106 -10.44 -6.69 4.18
C GLU A 106 -9.54 -7.94 4.14
N SER A 107 -9.30 -8.49 2.96
CA SER A 107 -8.40 -9.64 2.79
C SER A 107 -6.97 -9.36 3.24
N ILE A 108 -6.43 -8.15 2.98
CA ILE A 108 -5.12 -7.74 3.49
C ILE A 108 -5.14 -7.71 5.03
N ARG A 109 -6.20 -7.17 5.65
CA ARG A 109 -6.36 -7.12 7.11
C ARG A 109 -6.44 -8.53 7.73
N GLU A 110 -7.17 -9.44 7.10
CA GLU A 110 -7.24 -10.85 7.52
C GLU A 110 -5.86 -11.52 7.45
N ASN A 111 -5.13 -11.33 6.36
CA ASN A 111 -3.77 -11.85 6.20
C ASN A 111 -2.80 -11.28 7.25
N LEU A 112 -2.91 -10.00 7.57
CA LEU A 112 -2.14 -9.38 8.66
C LEU A 112 -2.50 -9.97 10.01
N THR A 113 -3.79 -10.28 10.24
CA THR A 113 -4.26 -10.90 11.47
C THR A 113 -3.70 -12.33 11.62
N GLU A 114 -3.60 -13.07 10.53
CA GLU A 114 -2.94 -14.38 10.52
C GLU A 114 -1.45 -14.28 10.86
N LEU A 115 -0.76 -13.23 10.36
CA LEU A 115 0.68 -13.02 10.56
C LEU A 115 1.04 -12.55 11.98
N CYS A 116 0.25 -11.66 12.59
CA CYS A 116 0.63 -10.98 13.83
C CYS A 116 -0.49 -10.87 14.89
N GLY A 117 -1.62 -11.55 14.68
CA GLY A 117 -2.72 -11.58 15.64
C GLY A 117 -3.34 -10.21 15.88
N SER A 118 -3.63 -9.88 17.13
CA SER A 118 -4.29 -8.61 17.51
C SER A 118 -3.48 -7.36 17.14
N LYS A 119 -2.17 -7.47 16.91
CA LYS A 119 -1.33 -6.35 16.48
C LYS A 119 -1.61 -5.90 15.04
N ALA A 120 -2.35 -6.68 14.27
CA ALA A 120 -2.72 -6.34 12.91
C ALA A 120 -3.53 -5.04 12.83
N SER A 121 -4.35 -4.73 13.84
CA SER A 121 -5.14 -3.49 13.89
C SER A 121 -4.29 -2.22 13.90
N ASP A 122 -3.06 -2.32 14.39
CA ASP A 122 -2.13 -1.19 14.52
C ASP A 122 -1.36 -0.92 13.21
N ILE A 123 -1.44 -1.83 12.23
CA ILE A 123 -0.74 -1.70 10.95
C ILE A 123 -1.62 -0.95 9.96
N PRO A 124 -1.25 0.26 9.52
CA PRO A 124 -2.02 1.00 8.53
C PRO A 124 -1.99 0.30 7.16
N ILE A 125 -3.13 0.36 6.46
CA ILE A 125 -3.24 -0.08 5.07
C ILE A 125 -3.62 1.12 4.22
N LEU A 126 -2.75 1.49 3.29
CA LEU A 126 -2.95 2.61 2.37
C LEU A 126 -3.48 2.11 1.04
N TYR A 127 -4.31 2.93 0.40
CA TYR A 127 -4.69 2.73 -0.99
C TYR A 127 -3.70 3.46 -1.91
N GLY A 128 -3.13 2.78 -2.89
CA GLY A 128 -2.11 3.30 -3.80
C GLY A 128 -2.52 3.34 -5.27
N GLY A 129 -3.81 3.24 -5.57
CA GLY A 129 -4.33 3.46 -6.91
C GLY A 129 -4.54 4.94 -7.23
N SER A 130 -5.32 5.24 -8.25
CA SER A 130 -5.59 6.61 -8.69
C SER A 130 -6.49 7.34 -7.70
N VAL A 131 -5.93 8.33 -6.97
CA VAL A 131 -6.64 9.17 -6.00
C VAL A 131 -6.61 10.64 -6.45
N ASN A 132 -7.75 11.28 -6.37
CA ASN A 132 -7.94 12.70 -6.69
C ASN A 132 -9.06 13.31 -5.83
N GLY A 133 -9.26 14.63 -5.90
CA GLY A 133 -10.23 15.33 -5.07
C GLY A 133 -11.69 14.91 -5.26
N SER A 134 -12.04 14.23 -6.36
CA SER A 134 -13.43 13.80 -6.61
C SER A 134 -13.75 12.41 -6.09
N ASN A 135 -12.74 11.53 -5.92
CA ASN A 135 -12.93 10.15 -5.45
C ASN A 135 -12.35 9.89 -4.04
N ALA A 136 -11.55 10.81 -3.51
CA ALA A 136 -10.83 10.62 -2.25
C ALA A 136 -11.78 10.35 -1.07
N PHE A 137 -12.88 11.09 -0.94
CA PHE A 137 -13.83 10.92 0.15
C PHE A 137 -14.47 9.51 0.14
N GLU A 138 -14.87 9.02 -1.02
CA GLU A 138 -15.43 7.67 -1.16
C GLU A 138 -14.40 6.61 -0.79
N ILE A 139 -13.16 6.75 -1.28
CA ILE A 139 -12.06 5.82 -0.98
C ILE A 139 -11.73 5.79 0.51
N PHE A 140 -11.64 6.94 1.17
CA PHE A 140 -11.31 7.01 2.60
C PHE A 140 -12.42 6.53 3.53
N ASN A 141 -13.66 6.45 3.06
CA ASN A 141 -14.77 5.82 3.78
C ASN A 141 -14.83 4.29 3.62
N VAL A 142 -13.98 3.71 2.77
CA VAL A 142 -13.89 2.25 2.64
C VAL A 142 -13.26 1.65 3.90
N PRO A 143 -13.86 0.63 4.51
CA PRO A 143 -13.28 -0.05 5.66
C PRO A 143 -11.84 -0.52 5.42
N ASN A 144 -10.99 -0.38 6.44
CA ASN A 144 -9.55 -0.71 6.40
C ASN A 144 -8.70 0.14 5.45
N VAL A 145 -9.22 1.21 4.85
CA VAL A 145 -8.40 2.22 4.18
C VAL A 145 -8.00 3.28 5.19
N ASN A 146 -6.71 3.33 5.55
CA ASN A 146 -6.18 4.24 6.58
C ASN A 146 -5.49 5.48 5.96
N GLY A 147 -5.52 5.62 4.64
CA GLY A 147 -4.91 6.71 3.90
C GLY A 147 -4.60 6.33 2.48
N ALA A 148 -3.79 7.13 1.78
CA ALA A 148 -3.42 6.85 0.41
C ALA A 148 -1.97 7.21 0.08
N LEU A 149 -1.40 6.53 -0.93
CA LEU A 149 -0.23 7.01 -1.67
C LEU A 149 -0.73 7.88 -2.83
N VAL A 150 -0.33 9.14 -2.85
CA VAL A 150 -0.79 10.10 -3.86
C VAL A 150 0.36 10.44 -4.80
N GLY A 151 0.19 10.09 -6.08
CA GLY A 151 1.17 10.38 -7.13
C GLY A 151 1.02 11.79 -7.71
N GLY A 152 0.68 11.90 -8.99
CA GLY A 152 0.64 13.18 -9.72
C GLY A 152 -0.22 14.28 -9.11
N ALA A 153 -1.27 13.95 -8.36
CA ALA A 153 -2.09 14.95 -7.67
C ALA A 153 -1.33 15.66 -6.53
N SER A 154 -0.29 15.04 -5.94
CA SER A 154 0.54 15.65 -4.89
C SER A 154 1.46 16.75 -5.39
N LEU A 155 1.63 16.90 -6.70
CA LEU A 155 2.51 17.90 -7.31
C LEU A 155 1.89 19.30 -7.38
N SER A 156 0.62 19.46 -7.05
CA SER A 156 -0.10 20.74 -7.08
C SER A 156 -0.96 20.87 -5.85
N PHE A 157 -0.87 22.05 -5.19
CA PHE A 157 -1.69 22.38 -4.03
C PHE A 157 -3.19 22.24 -4.33
N ASP A 158 -3.63 22.77 -5.46
CA ASP A 158 -5.06 22.76 -5.84
C ASP A 158 -5.63 21.35 -6.04
N LYS A 159 -4.77 20.38 -6.40
CA LYS A 159 -5.14 18.97 -6.57
C LYS A 159 -4.99 18.19 -5.27
N PHE A 160 -4.02 18.54 -4.43
CA PHE A 160 -3.70 17.77 -3.22
C PHE A 160 -4.56 18.20 -2.03
N ALA A 161 -4.80 19.49 -1.84
CA ALA A 161 -5.58 20.01 -0.71
C ALA A 161 -7.01 19.39 -0.62
N PRO A 162 -7.76 19.17 -1.72
CA PRO A 162 -9.03 18.47 -1.65
C PRO A 162 -8.93 17.02 -1.14
N ILE A 163 -7.81 16.33 -1.44
CA ILE A 163 -7.58 14.96 -0.95
C ILE A 163 -7.37 14.95 0.57
N ILE A 164 -6.59 15.93 1.09
CA ILE A 164 -6.36 16.05 2.54
C ILE A 164 -7.69 16.33 3.26
N ARG A 165 -8.49 17.28 2.77
CA ARG A 165 -9.81 17.58 3.35
C ARG A 165 -10.73 16.37 3.34
N ALA A 166 -10.74 15.61 2.25
CA ALA A 166 -11.54 14.38 2.16
C ALA A 166 -11.12 13.34 3.23
N LEU A 167 -9.83 13.25 3.56
CA LEU A 167 -9.34 12.37 4.62
C LEU A 167 -9.76 12.87 6.02
N GLU A 168 -9.71 14.18 6.26
CA GLU A 168 -10.17 14.80 7.51
C GLU A 168 -11.67 14.53 7.70
N ASP A 169 -12.48 14.77 6.67
CA ASP A 169 -13.95 14.58 6.69
C ASP A 169 -14.34 13.11 6.87
N ALA A 170 -13.58 12.16 6.36
CA ALA A 170 -13.84 10.72 6.52
C ALA A 170 -13.48 10.18 7.92
N ASN A 171 -12.63 10.89 8.68
CA ASN A 171 -12.22 10.51 10.04
C ASN A 171 -13.02 11.24 11.14
N CYS A 172 -13.99 12.09 10.77
CA CYS A 172 -14.93 12.72 11.70
C CYS A 172 -16.19 11.89 11.87
#